data_77738110e28e4621b419f22a40ab11a4
#
_entry.id   77738110e28e4621b419f22a40ab11a4
#
_cell.length_a   1.000
_cell.length_b   1.000
_cell.length_c   1.000
_cell.angle_alpha   90.00
_cell.angle_beta   90.00
_cell.angle_gamma   90.00
#
_symmetry.space_group_name_H-M   'P 1'
#
loop_
_entity.id
_entity.type
_entity.pdbx_description
1 polymer ?
#
loop_
_entity_poly.entity_id
_entity_poly.type
_entity_poly.pdbx_seq_one_letter_code
_entity_poly.pdbx_strand_id
1 'polypeptide(L)'
;MASLGLPHAGNWLSVVPSPALGLHLRPSEFIPAIKYRLGIPVYSSEGPCPACGAQSDKMGDHALGCVSTSDRIARHNMLRDVIFETAASADLGPAKEERHLLPGTSARPGDVMIRRWSDGKDAAIDVTVTSPLAKSNVAGAAAKAGASLAKACLRKKRETEDACRQEGLVFLPFALETLGGFHSGALAQVKLLGSALARSKGLDENEVTSQFFGRISLCLMRGNAIMLSSRSPDQDIPVPEIDGLL
;
A
#
# COMPACT_ATOMS: atom_id res chain seq x y z
N MET A 1 13.74 -14.88 2.35
CA MET A 1 12.34 -14.72 1.86
C MET A 1 12.36 -14.16 0.46
N ALA A 2 11.73 -14.85 -0.51
CA ALA A 2 11.72 -14.42 -1.92
C ALA A 2 11.08 -13.02 -2.14
N SER A 3 10.08 -12.65 -1.35
CA SER A 3 9.43 -11.32 -1.39
C SER A 3 10.35 -10.14 -1.12
N LEU A 4 11.43 -10.31 -0.37
CA LEU A 4 12.40 -9.23 -0.14
C LEU A 4 13.22 -8.88 -1.38
N GLY A 5 13.32 -9.80 -2.34
CA GLY A 5 13.98 -9.60 -3.64
C GLY A 5 13.08 -9.00 -4.71
N LEU A 6 11.82 -8.70 -4.42
CA LEU A 6 10.94 -8.03 -5.38
C LEU A 6 11.44 -6.60 -5.67
N PRO A 7 11.23 -6.12 -6.91
CA PRO A 7 11.57 -4.73 -7.26
C PRO A 7 10.96 -3.75 -6.26
N HIS A 8 11.75 -2.77 -5.87
CA HIS A 8 11.37 -1.69 -4.94
C HIS A 8 11.01 -2.12 -3.49
N ALA A 9 11.11 -3.41 -3.12
CA ALA A 9 10.80 -3.88 -1.76
C ALA A 9 11.68 -3.22 -0.67
N GLY A 10 12.84 -2.69 -1.03
CA GLY A 10 13.76 -2.00 -0.14
C GLY A 10 13.81 -0.47 -0.28
N ASN A 11 12.98 0.13 -1.13
CA ASN A 11 13.10 1.57 -1.45
C ASN A 11 13.03 2.49 -0.22
N TRP A 12 12.22 2.15 0.78
CA TRP A 12 12.11 2.94 2.01
C TRP A 12 13.42 3.07 2.79
N LEU A 13 14.40 2.15 2.57
CA LEU A 13 15.74 2.21 3.16
C LEU A 13 16.69 3.15 2.39
N SER A 14 16.35 3.49 1.15
CA SER A 14 17.16 4.32 0.27
C SER A 14 16.66 5.76 0.16
N VAL A 15 15.52 6.06 0.77
CA VAL A 15 14.99 7.43 0.78
C VAL A 15 15.88 8.31 1.64
N VAL A 16 16.32 9.44 1.09
CA VAL A 16 17.01 10.47 1.87
C VAL A 16 16.00 11.08 2.85
N PRO A 17 16.23 10.97 4.16
CA PRO A 17 15.28 11.47 5.14
C PRO A 17 15.07 12.97 5.03
N SER A 18 13.83 13.39 4.90
CA SER A 18 13.43 14.82 4.89
C SER A 18 12.15 14.99 5.70
N PRO A 19 12.23 15.41 6.97
CA PRO A 19 11.05 15.68 7.80
C PRO A 19 10.10 16.69 7.17
N ALA A 20 10.63 17.74 6.56
CA ALA A 20 9.83 18.79 5.92
C ALA A 20 8.98 18.29 4.74
N LEU A 21 9.40 17.18 4.09
CA LEU A 21 8.67 16.56 3.00
C LEU A 21 7.92 15.28 3.43
N GLY A 22 7.88 14.98 4.72
CA GLY A 22 7.30 13.73 5.22
C GLY A 22 8.07 12.46 4.82
N LEU A 23 9.28 12.61 4.25
CA LEU A 23 10.12 11.52 3.74
C LEU A 23 11.03 10.97 4.84
N HIS A 24 10.47 10.60 5.99
CA HIS A 24 11.20 9.98 7.09
C HIS A 24 10.29 9.05 7.87
N LEU A 25 10.87 8.11 8.59
CA LEU A 25 10.20 7.30 9.60
C LEU A 25 10.71 7.70 10.98
N ARG A 26 9.81 7.88 11.93
CA ARG A 26 10.18 8.06 13.33
C ARG A 26 10.78 6.75 13.87
N PRO A 27 11.57 6.78 14.95
CA PRO A 27 12.10 5.54 15.56
C PRO A 27 11.00 4.50 15.88
N SER A 28 9.84 4.94 16.35
CA SER A 28 8.67 4.10 16.63
C SER A 28 8.06 3.46 15.38
N GLU A 29 8.31 4.01 14.20
CA GLU A 29 7.90 3.46 12.90
C GLU A 29 9.00 2.59 12.28
N PHE A 30 10.25 3.07 12.35
CA PHE A 30 11.41 2.40 11.73
C PHE A 30 11.76 1.09 12.42
N ILE A 31 11.81 1.06 13.77
CA ILE A 31 12.24 -0.11 14.52
C ILE A 31 11.36 -1.32 14.25
N PRO A 32 10.01 -1.26 14.37
CA PRO A 32 9.18 -2.42 14.05
C PRO A 32 9.23 -2.80 12.57
N ALA A 33 9.32 -1.84 11.65
CA ALA A 33 9.43 -2.11 10.22
C ALA A 33 10.73 -2.86 9.87
N ILE A 34 11.87 -2.44 10.44
CA ILE A 34 13.16 -3.10 10.16
C ILE A 34 13.24 -4.46 10.84
N LYS A 35 12.74 -4.63 12.06
CA LYS A 35 12.64 -5.93 12.72
C LYS A 35 11.84 -6.92 11.87
N TYR A 36 10.65 -6.51 11.43
CA TYR A 36 9.79 -7.33 10.58
C TYR A 36 10.50 -7.73 9.27
N ARG A 37 11.17 -6.79 8.61
CA ARG A 37 11.93 -7.06 7.37
C ARG A 37 13.07 -8.06 7.58
N LEU A 38 13.78 -7.97 8.71
CA LEU A 38 14.91 -8.83 9.02
C LEU A 38 14.49 -10.20 9.58
N GLY A 39 13.19 -10.41 9.82
CA GLY A 39 12.70 -11.62 10.48
C GLY A 39 13.17 -11.71 11.93
N ILE A 40 13.29 -10.58 12.61
CA ILE A 40 13.60 -10.47 14.04
C ILE A 40 12.28 -10.30 14.78
N PRO A 41 12.09 -10.93 15.95
CA PRO A 41 10.88 -10.75 16.75
C PRO A 41 10.56 -9.27 17.00
N VAL A 42 9.36 -8.88 16.60
CA VAL A 42 8.83 -7.51 16.81
C VAL A 42 8.39 -7.34 18.26
N TYR A 43 7.78 -8.38 18.83
CA TYR A 43 7.25 -8.41 20.19
C TYR A 43 8.13 -9.26 21.11
N SER A 44 8.09 -8.98 22.43
CA SER A 44 8.79 -9.75 23.44
C SER A 44 8.08 -11.06 23.76
N SER A 45 6.75 -11.08 23.65
CA SER A 45 5.91 -12.22 23.98
C SER A 45 4.88 -12.52 22.88
N GLU A 46 4.32 -13.72 22.92
CA GLU A 46 3.09 -14.08 22.21
C GLU A 46 1.90 -13.85 23.14
N GLY A 47 0.73 -13.56 22.58
CA GLY A 47 -0.45 -13.32 23.39
C GLY A 47 -1.69 -13.01 22.54
N PRO A 48 -2.82 -12.72 23.18
CA PRO A 48 -4.03 -12.36 22.45
C PRO A 48 -3.85 -10.99 21.77
N CYS A 49 -4.24 -10.90 20.51
CA CYS A 49 -4.29 -9.65 19.78
C CYS A 49 -5.33 -8.71 20.39
N PRO A 50 -4.99 -7.49 20.81
CA PRO A 50 -5.93 -6.55 21.42
C PRO A 50 -7.10 -6.18 20.49
N ALA A 51 -6.90 -6.31 19.17
CA ALA A 51 -7.89 -5.90 18.19
C ALA A 51 -8.91 -7.00 17.83
N CYS A 52 -8.56 -8.29 17.90
CA CYS A 52 -9.43 -9.39 17.48
C CYS A 52 -9.46 -10.60 18.43
N GLY A 53 -8.68 -10.60 19.51
CA GLY A 53 -8.58 -11.69 20.49
C GLY A 53 -7.81 -12.94 19.99
N ALA A 54 -7.48 -13.04 18.71
CA ALA A 54 -6.76 -14.19 18.18
C ALA A 54 -5.31 -14.19 18.66
N GLN A 55 -4.67 -15.36 18.71
CA GLN A 55 -3.27 -15.49 19.08
C GLN A 55 -2.38 -14.70 18.12
N SER A 56 -1.62 -13.76 18.66
CA SER A 56 -0.60 -12.96 17.97
C SER A 56 0.77 -13.58 18.19
N ASP A 57 1.54 -13.69 17.12
CA ASP A 57 2.90 -14.22 17.12
C ASP A 57 3.94 -13.13 17.39
N LYS A 58 5.12 -13.52 17.86
CA LYS A 58 6.23 -12.59 18.13
C LYS A 58 6.75 -11.89 16.89
N MET A 59 6.54 -12.45 15.69
CA MET A 59 7.08 -11.94 14.43
C MET A 59 6.23 -10.78 13.87
N GLY A 60 4.96 -10.63 14.33
CA GLY A 60 4.03 -9.63 13.84
C GLY A 60 3.26 -10.04 12.59
N ASP A 61 3.32 -11.31 12.19
CA ASP A 61 2.62 -11.81 11.00
C ASP A 61 1.12 -11.70 11.14
N HIS A 62 0.60 -12.09 12.33
CA HIS A 62 -0.81 -11.89 12.67
C HIS A 62 -1.19 -10.41 12.58
N ALA A 63 -0.38 -9.52 13.16
CA ALA A 63 -0.70 -8.09 13.22
C ALA A 63 -0.90 -7.49 11.83
N LEU A 64 -0.02 -7.80 10.88
CA LEU A 64 -0.12 -7.29 9.49
C LEU A 64 -1.17 -8.01 8.65
N GLY A 65 -1.58 -9.21 9.05
CA GLY A 65 -2.66 -9.98 8.45
C GLY A 65 -4.03 -9.83 9.14
N CYS A 66 -4.09 -9.19 10.30
CA CYS A 66 -5.30 -9.05 11.11
C CYS A 66 -6.40 -8.30 10.34
N VAL A 67 -7.59 -8.89 10.31
CA VAL A 67 -8.75 -8.33 9.60
C VAL A 67 -9.51 -7.29 10.42
N SER A 68 -9.23 -7.15 11.71
CA SER A 68 -9.80 -6.11 12.56
C SER A 68 -9.25 -4.74 12.17
N THR A 69 -9.94 -3.74 12.22
CA THR A 69 -10.51 -2.87 11.24
C THR A 69 -9.81 -1.53 10.99
N SER A 70 -9.67 -0.63 11.99
CA SER A 70 -9.36 0.79 11.77
C SER A 70 -7.99 1.05 11.13
N ASP A 71 -6.94 0.41 11.65
CA ASP A 71 -5.56 0.69 11.20
C ASP A 71 -5.27 0.13 9.82
N ARG A 72 -5.92 -0.98 9.45
CA ARG A 72 -5.84 -1.51 8.09
C ARG A 72 -6.47 -0.54 7.10
N ILE A 73 -7.59 0.08 7.48
CA ILE A 73 -8.25 1.13 6.68
C ILE A 73 -7.38 2.38 6.65
N ALA A 74 -6.79 2.77 7.79
CA ALA A 74 -5.87 3.91 7.85
C ALA A 74 -4.67 3.72 6.91
N ARG A 75 -3.99 2.55 6.96
CA ARG A 75 -2.91 2.23 6.02
C ARG A 75 -3.36 2.30 4.56
N HIS A 76 -4.53 1.75 4.27
CA HIS A 76 -5.11 1.81 2.92
C HIS A 76 -5.35 3.25 2.48
N ASN A 77 -6.00 4.06 3.32
CA ASN A 77 -6.29 5.45 3.02
C ASN A 77 -5.03 6.29 2.82
N MET A 78 -4.00 6.10 3.64
CA MET A 78 -2.71 6.77 3.48
C MET A 78 -2.09 6.48 2.10
N LEU A 79 -2.11 5.24 1.64
CA LEU A 79 -1.61 4.85 0.32
C LEU A 79 -2.46 5.43 -0.82
N ARG A 80 -3.80 5.36 -0.69
CA ARG A 80 -4.73 6.00 -1.63
C ARG A 80 -4.43 7.50 -1.75
N ASP A 81 -4.21 8.17 -0.63
CA ASP A 81 -4.02 9.61 -0.59
C ASP A 81 -2.69 10.01 -1.24
N VAL A 82 -1.62 9.26 -1.06
CA VAL A 82 -0.35 9.48 -1.79
C VAL A 82 -0.54 9.38 -3.31
N ILE A 83 -1.32 8.41 -3.79
CA ILE A 83 -1.63 8.26 -5.22
C ILE A 83 -2.48 9.42 -5.71
N PHE A 84 -3.52 9.77 -4.95
CA PHE A 84 -4.42 10.88 -5.27
C PHE A 84 -3.68 12.22 -5.36
N GLU A 85 -2.86 12.55 -4.35
CA GLU A 85 -2.07 13.79 -4.30
C GLU A 85 -1.08 13.88 -5.46
N THR A 86 -0.44 12.75 -5.82
CA THR A 86 0.47 12.71 -6.96
C THR A 86 -0.28 12.96 -8.27
N ALA A 87 -1.43 12.33 -8.46
CA ALA A 87 -2.27 12.55 -9.63
C ALA A 87 -2.83 13.98 -9.70
N ALA A 88 -3.24 14.55 -8.56
CA ALA A 88 -3.69 15.95 -8.48
C ALA A 88 -2.54 16.92 -8.82
N SER A 89 -1.35 16.69 -8.29
CA SER A 89 -0.16 17.49 -8.58
C SER A 89 0.30 17.37 -10.04
N ALA A 90 -0.06 16.29 -10.72
CA ALA A 90 0.19 16.06 -12.14
C ALA A 90 -0.93 16.63 -13.04
N ASP A 91 -1.89 17.36 -12.49
CA ASP A 91 -3.04 17.97 -13.18
C ASP A 91 -3.94 16.93 -13.91
N LEU A 92 -4.03 15.69 -13.37
CA LEU A 92 -4.81 14.59 -13.95
C LEU A 92 -6.30 14.58 -13.50
N GLY A 93 -6.75 15.56 -12.72
CA GLY A 93 -8.12 15.69 -12.25
C GLY A 93 -8.64 14.45 -11.50
N PRO A 94 -7.93 13.94 -10.46
CA PRO A 94 -8.37 12.75 -9.77
C PRO A 94 -9.58 13.01 -8.87
N ALA A 95 -10.37 11.93 -8.60
CA ALA A 95 -11.43 11.92 -7.62
C ALA A 95 -11.25 10.74 -6.67
N LYS A 96 -11.57 10.93 -5.37
CA LYS A 96 -11.52 9.85 -4.37
C LYS A 96 -12.87 9.15 -4.27
N GLU A 97 -12.84 7.82 -4.25
CA GLU A 97 -13.96 6.97 -3.86
C GLU A 97 -15.29 7.32 -4.57
N GLU A 98 -15.21 7.65 -5.85
CA GLU A 98 -16.36 8.07 -6.65
C GLU A 98 -17.38 6.93 -6.75
N ARG A 99 -18.66 7.27 -6.52
CA ARG A 99 -19.76 6.32 -6.51
C ARG A 99 -20.64 6.50 -7.76
N HIS A 100 -21.54 5.55 -7.94
CA HIS A 100 -22.56 5.60 -9.02
C HIS A 100 -21.97 5.59 -10.45
N LEU A 101 -20.73 5.13 -10.58
CA LEU A 101 -20.09 4.92 -11.89
C LEU A 101 -20.42 3.54 -12.49
N LEU A 102 -20.93 2.63 -11.66
CA LEU A 102 -21.38 1.30 -12.08
C LEU A 102 -22.93 1.25 -11.94
N PRO A 103 -23.67 1.00 -13.04
CA PRO A 103 -25.14 1.01 -13.03
C PRO A 103 -25.74 0.06 -12.01
N GLY A 104 -26.86 0.48 -11.41
CA GLY A 104 -27.62 -0.33 -10.47
C GLY A 104 -26.93 -0.56 -9.11
N THR A 105 -25.80 0.08 -8.83
CA THR A 105 -25.05 -0.09 -7.59
C THR A 105 -24.47 1.23 -7.08
N SER A 106 -24.33 1.36 -5.78
CA SER A 106 -23.55 2.41 -5.12
C SER A 106 -22.10 2.02 -4.90
N ALA A 107 -21.64 0.90 -5.48
CA ALA A 107 -20.28 0.43 -5.37
C ALA A 107 -19.29 1.44 -5.96
N ARG A 108 -18.11 1.47 -5.36
CA ARG A 108 -16.98 2.26 -5.85
C ARG A 108 -16.15 1.38 -6.77
N PRO A 109 -15.92 1.75 -8.02
CA PRO A 109 -15.08 0.94 -8.93
C PRO A 109 -13.61 0.92 -8.51
N GLY A 110 -13.17 1.96 -7.78
CA GLY A 110 -11.80 2.07 -7.25
C GLY A 110 -11.70 3.16 -6.19
N ASP A 111 -10.53 3.27 -5.59
CA ASP A 111 -10.21 4.23 -4.53
C ASP A 111 -9.85 5.62 -5.10
N VAL A 112 -9.20 5.64 -6.27
CA VAL A 112 -8.83 6.85 -7.00
C VAL A 112 -9.26 6.72 -8.45
N MET A 113 -10.13 7.62 -8.89
CA MET A 113 -10.49 7.78 -10.30
C MET A 113 -9.55 8.80 -10.95
N ILE A 114 -9.07 8.50 -12.14
CA ILE A 114 -8.27 9.44 -12.95
C ILE A 114 -8.94 9.59 -14.32
N ARG A 115 -9.21 10.84 -14.69
CA ARG A 115 -9.89 11.14 -15.95
C ARG A 115 -8.93 11.02 -17.13
N ARG A 116 -9.43 10.47 -18.24
CA ARG A 116 -8.68 10.35 -19.51
C ARG A 116 -7.29 9.73 -19.35
N TRP A 117 -7.23 8.63 -18.58
CA TRP A 117 -5.98 7.92 -18.24
C TRP A 117 -5.28 7.36 -19.49
N SER A 118 -6.00 6.61 -20.33
CA SER A 118 -5.48 6.09 -21.60
C SER A 118 -6.58 5.99 -22.64
N ASP A 119 -6.25 6.32 -23.88
CA ASP A 119 -7.18 6.26 -25.03
C ASP A 119 -8.52 6.98 -24.75
N GLY A 120 -8.48 8.05 -23.98
CA GLY A 120 -9.66 8.83 -23.59
C GLY A 120 -10.54 8.18 -22.51
N LYS A 121 -10.16 6.98 -22.00
CA LYS A 121 -10.89 6.29 -20.95
C LYS A 121 -10.43 6.72 -19.55
N ASP A 122 -11.38 6.75 -18.63
CA ASP A 122 -11.10 6.97 -17.22
C ASP A 122 -10.56 5.69 -16.57
N ALA A 123 -9.69 5.83 -15.57
CA ALA A 123 -9.13 4.72 -14.81
C ALA A 123 -9.62 4.71 -13.37
N ALA A 124 -9.98 3.52 -12.89
CA ALA A 124 -10.28 3.24 -11.49
C ALA A 124 -9.09 2.49 -10.86
N ILE A 125 -8.28 3.19 -10.06
CA ILE A 125 -7.17 2.60 -9.29
C ILE A 125 -7.72 2.08 -7.97
N ASP A 126 -7.48 0.80 -7.67
CA ASP A 126 -7.94 0.14 -6.45
C ASP A 126 -6.74 -0.40 -5.66
N VAL A 127 -6.49 0.20 -4.49
CA VAL A 127 -5.35 -0.08 -3.63
C VAL A 127 -5.58 -1.33 -2.81
N THR A 128 -4.62 -2.22 -2.77
CA THR A 128 -4.66 -3.38 -1.90
C THR A 128 -3.30 -3.72 -1.32
N VAL A 129 -3.27 -4.05 -0.02
CA VAL A 129 -2.05 -4.53 0.64
C VAL A 129 -2.27 -5.96 1.07
N THR A 130 -1.35 -6.84 0.72
CA THR A 130 -1.37 -8.26 1.09
C THR A 130 -0.12 -8.65 1.87
N SER A 131 -0.26 -9.56 2.85
CA SER A 131 0.89 -10.12 3.53
C SER A 131 1.30 -11.44 2.87
N PRO A 132 2.56 -11.58 2.41
CA PRO A 132 3.08 -12.86 1.91
C PRO A 132 3.20 -13.90 3.02
N LEU A 133 3.27 -13.50 4.29
CA LEU A 133 3.38 -14.36 5.46
C LEU A 133 2.02 -14.74 6.07
N ALA A 134 0.90 -14.21 5.55
CA ALA A 134 -0.42 -14.65 5.95
C ALA A 134 -0.61 -16.15 5.68
N LYS A 135 -1.29 -16.89 6.59
CA LYS A 135 -1.51 -18.34 6.48
C LYS A 135 -2.00 -18.78 5.09
N SER A 136 -2.87 -17.98 4.45
CA SER A 136 -3.41 -18.26 3.13
C SER A 136 -2.46 -17.99 1.96
N ASN A 137 -1.30 -17.37 2.20
CA ASN A 137 -0.37 -16.93 1.18
C ASN A 137 1.02 -17.55 1.31
N VAL A 138 1.44 -17.93 2.54
CA VAL A 138 2.81 -18.30 2.87
C VAL A 138 3.36 -19.43 1.99
N ALA A 139 2.58 -20.46 1.72
CA ALA A 139 3.01 -21.56 0.85
C ALA A 139 3.29 -21.10 -0.59
N GLY A 140 2.40 -20.30 -1.17
CA GLY A 140 2.59 -19.71 -2.50
C GLY A 140 3.75 -18.74 -2.57
N ALA A 141 3.89 -17.88 -1.55
CA ALA A 141 4.98 -16.90 -1.46
C ALA A 141 6.35 -17.55 -1.22
N ALA A 142 6.41 -18.71 -0.56
CA ALA A 142 7.62 -19.50 -0.42
C ALA A 142 8.05 -20.11 -1.75
N ALA A 143 7.09 -20.59 -2.55
CA ALA A 143 7.36 -21.21 -3.86
C ALA A 143 7.70 -20.19 -4.95
N LYS A 144 7.07 -19.00 -4.92
CA LYS A 144 7.25 -17.99 -5.97
C LYS A 144 7.12 -16.56 -5.40
N ALA A 145 8.15 -15.74 -5.62
CA ALA A 145 8.11 -14.32 -5.31
C ALA A 145 6.92 -13.64 -6.00
N GLY A 146 6.17 -12.80 -5.27
CA GLY A 146 5.02 -12.08 -5.80
C GLY A 146 3.74 -12.91 -5.98
N ALA A 147 3.70 -14.18 -5.55
CA ALA A 147 2.49 -15.01 -5.65
C ALA A 147 1.31 -14.41 -4.89
N SER A 148 1.54 -13.80 -3.72
CA SER A 148 0.51 -13.10 -2.94
C SER A 148 -0.03 -11.87 -3.67
N LEU A 149 0.82 -11.11 -4.37
CA LEU A 149 0.44 -9.98 -5.21
C LEU A 149 -0.43 -10.41 -6.39
N ALA A 150 0.00 -11.44 -7.11
CA ALA A 150 -0.76 -11.99 -8.24
C ALA A 150 -2.15 -12.47 -7.79
N LYS A 151 -2.22 -13.19 -6.67
CA LYS A 151 -3.49 -13.63 -6.07
C LYS A 151 -4.41 -12.46 -5.70
N ALA A 152 -3.85 -11.41 -5.08
CA ALA A 152 -4.62 -10.22 -4.72
C ALA A 152 -5.15 -9.49 -5.97
N CYS A 153 -4.33 -9.30 -6.99
CA CYS A 153 -4.74 -8.67 -8.25
C CYS A 153 -5.83 -9.49 -8.98
N LEU A 154 -5.66 -10.82 -9.06
CA LEU A 154 -6.67 -11.68 -9.68
C LEU A 154 -8.02 -11.62 -8.95
N ARG A 155 -8.00 -11.59 -7.62
CA ARG A 155 -9.22 -11.43 -6.84
C ARG A 155 -9.91 -10.11 -7.16
N LYS A 156 -9.19 -8.99 -7.12
CA LYS A 156 -9.73 -7.65 -7.41
C LYS A 156 -10.29 -7.54 -8.83
N LYS A 157 -9.59 -8.12 -9.80
CA LYS A 157 -10.05 -8.15 -11.19
C LYS A 157 -11.37 -8.92 -11.34
N ARG A 158 -11.47 -10.12 -10.74
CA ARG A 158 -12.71 -10.91 -10.78
C ARG A 158 -13.90 -10.18 -10.14
N GLU A 159 -13.65 -9.38 -9.13
CA GLU A 159 -14.70 -8.64 -8.41
C GLU A 159 -15.21 -7.43 -9.19
N THR A 160 -14.37 -6.76 -10.02
CA THR A 160 -14.68 -5.39 -10.49
C THR A 160 -14.38 -5.15 -11.98
N GLU A 161 -13.41 -5.86 -12.60
CA GLU A 161 -12.89 -5.52 -13.94
C GLU A 161 -13.95 -5.57 -15.03
N ASP A 162 -14.84 -6.58 -15.01
CA ASP A 162 -15.88 -6.72 -16.03
C ASP A 162 -16.92 -5.61 -15.95
N ALA A 163 -17.34 -5.23 -14.74
CA ALA A 163 -18.27 -4.13 -14.55
C ALA A 163 -17.65 -2.79 -14.99
N CYS A 164 -16.40 -2.53 -14.66
CA CYS A 164 -15.68 -1.36 -15.13
C CYS A 164 -15.58 -1.32 -16.66
N ARG A 165 -15.25 -2.44 -17.29
CA ARG A 165 -15.11 -2.54 -18.75
C ARG A 165 -16.44 -2.25 -19.47
N GLN A 166 -17.57 -2.69 -18.95
CA GLN A 166 -18.90 -2.42 -19.50
C GLN A 166 -19.21 -0.93 -19.52
N GLU A 167 -18.71 -0.18 -18.52
CA GLU A 167 -18.88 1.27 -18.41
C GLU A 167 -17.72 2.06 -19.05
N GLY A 168 -16.87 1.41 -19.84
CA GLY A 168 -15.75 2.07 -20.51
C GLY A 168 -14.62 2.51 -19.60
N LEU A 169 -14.58 2.02 -18.34
CA LEU A 169 -13.53 2.32 -17.36
C LEU A 169 -12.38 1.31 -17.46
N VAL A 170 -11.17 1.76 -17.23
CA VAL A 170 -9.98 0.91 -17.06
C VAL A 170 -9.80 0.58 -15.58
N PHE A 171 -9.92 -0.68 -15.20
CA PHE A 171 -9.69 -1.09 -13.81
C PHE A 171 -8.22 -1.44 -13.56
N LEU A 172 -7.61 -0.79 -12.57
CA LEU A 172 -6.18 -0.85 -12.27
C LEU A 172 -5.93 -1.26 -10.81
N PRO A 173 -5.79 -2.55 -10.50
CA PRO A 173 -5.38 -2.98 -9.16
C PRO A 173 -3.99 -2.46 -8.82
N PHE A 174 -3.86 -1.75 -7.70
CA PHE A 174 -2.61 -1.24 -7.14
C PHE A 174 -2.22 -2.10 -5.93
N ALA A 175 -1.54 -3.21 -6.18
CA ALA A 175 -1.24 -4.20 -5.15
C ALA A 175 0.19 -4.08 -4.62
N LEU A 176 0.30 -4.08 -3.28
CA LEU A 176 1.56 -4.03 -2.52
C LEU A 176 1.63 -5.21 -1.55
N GLU A 177 2.85 -5.69 -1.25
CA GLU A 177 3.11 -6.59 -0.12
C GLU A 177 3.54 -5.82 1.13
N THR A 178 3.19 -6.35 2.30
CA THR A 178 3.64 -5.79 3.59
C THR A 178 5.17 -5.71 3.72
N LEU A 179 5.91 -6.49 2.96
CA LEU A 179 7.39 -6.44 2.87
C LEU A 179 7.91 -5.39 1.87
N GLY A 180 7.02 -4.61 1.25
CA GLY A 180 7.40 -3.50 0.36
C GLY A 180 7.41 -3.85 -1.13
N GLY A 181 7.13 -5.10 -1.53
CA GLY A 181 7.08 -5.50 -2.93
C GLY A 181 5.85 -4.93 -3.65
N PHE A 182 6.02 -4.61 -4.93
CA PHE A 182 4.96 -4.09 -5.81
C PHE A 182 4.57 -5.14 -6.84
N HIS A 183 3.29 -5.23 -7.16
CA HIS A 183 2.82 -5.93 -8.36
C HIS A 183 3.28 -5.19 -9.63
N SER A 184 3.55 -5.91 -10.71
CA SER A 184 4.01 -5.31 -11.97
C SER A 184 3.07 -4.22 -12.51
N GLY A 185 1.76 -4.39 -12.36
CA GLY A 185 0.76 -3.37 -12.70
C GLY A 185 0.91 -2.10 -11.85
N ALA A 186 1.16 -2.22 -10.55
CA ALA A 186 1.39 -1.09 -9.67
C ALA A 186 2.70 -0.36 -10.04
N LEU A 187 3.76 -1.10 -10.40
CA LEU A 187 5.02 -0.51 -10.90
C LEU A 187 4.77 0.35 -12.15
N ALA A 188 3.98 -0.17 -13.10
CA ALA A 188 3.62 0.58 -14.32
C ALA A 188 2.84 1.85 -13.99
N GLN A 189 1.87 1.76 -13.07
CA GLN A 189 1.08 2.92 -12.63
C GLN A 189 1.96 4.00 -11.97
N VAL A 190 2.91 3.61 -11.10
CA VAL A 190 3.84 4.57 -10.46
C VAL A 190 4.69 5.28 -11.50
N LYS A 191 5.21 4.55 -12.49
CA LYS A 191 5.99 5.16 -13.60
C LYS A 191 5.15 6.15 -14.40
N LEU A 192 3.94 5.77 -14.80
CA LEU A 192 3.06 6.65 -15.58
C LEU A 192 2.66 7.91 -14.81
N LEU A 193 2.32 7.79 -13.52
CA LEU A 193 2.02 8.94 -12.66
C LEU A 193 3.24 9.81 -12.42
N GLY A 194 4.41 9.22 -12.18
CA GLY A 194 5.67 9.93 -12.03
C GLY A 194 6.05 10.70 -13.28
N SER A 195 5.95 10.08 -14.46
CA SER A 195 6.16 10.74 -15.76
C SER A 195 5.19 11.89 -16.01
N ALA A 196 3.91 11.70 -15.65
CA ALA A 196 2.90 12.76 -15.79
C ALA A 196 3.23 13.95 -14.87
N LEU A 197 3.60 13.68 -13.62
CA LEU A 197 4.00 14.71 -12.66
C LEU A 197 5.26 15.45 -13.12
N ALA A 198 6.27 14.73 -13.58
CA ALA A 198 7.51 15.34 -14.09
C ALA A 198 7.22 16.28 -15.27
N ARG A 199 6.40 15.86 -16.22
CA ARG A 199 5.98 16.70 -17.35
C ARG A 199 5.19 17.93 -16.91
N SER A 200 4.22 17.77 -16.00
CA SER A 200 3.42 18.89 -15.49
C SER A 200 4.27 19.95 -14.78
N LYS A 201 5.32 19.53 -14.09
CA LYS A 201 6.18 20.43 -13.28
C LYS A 201 7.51 20.82 -13.95
N GLY A 202 7.82 20.28 -15.13
CA GLY A 202 9.10 20.53 -15.81
C GLY A 202 10.32 19.96 -15.05
N LEU A 203 10.15 18.81 -14.37
CA LEU A 203 11.15 18.16 -13.53
C LEU A 203 11.74 16.91 -14.21
N ASP A 204 12.88 16.42 -13.69
CA ASP A 204 13.48 15.17 -14.16
C ASP A 204 12.58 13.97 -13.82
N GLU A 205 12.27 13.14 -14.83
CA GLU A 205 11.34 12.02 -14.70
C GLU A 205 11.87 10.93 -13.77
N ASN A 206 13.17 10.65 -13.80
CA ASN A 206 13.76 9.61 -12.96
C ASN A 206 13.75 10.03 -11.50
N GLU A 207 14.08 11.29 -11.23
CA GLU A 207 14.05 11.84 -9.87
C GLU A 207 12.64 11.82 -9.29
N VAL A 208 11.65 12.37 -10.01
CA VAL A 208 10.25 12.41 -9.58
C VAL A 208 9.69 11.00 -9.35
N THR A 209 9.95 10.09 -10.28
CA THR A 209 9.50 8.69 -10.16
C THR A 209 10.13 7.99 -8.98
N SER A 210 11.45 8.19 -8.76
CA SER A 210 12.15 7.64 -7.60
C SER A 210 11.61 8.17 -6.27
N GLN A 211 11.37 9.48 -6.19
CA GLN A 211 10.74 10.09 -5.01
C GLN A 211 9.33 9.55 -4.76
N PHE A 212 8.55 9.33 -5.81
CA PHE A 212 7.20 8.77 -5.67
C PHE A 212 7.23 7.32 -5.17
N PHE A 213 8.15 6.46 -5.69
CA PHE A 213 8.38 5.14 -5.11
C PHE A 213 8.76 5.22 -3.63
N GLY A 214 9.63 6.16 -3.27
CA GLY A 214 10.04 6.40 -1.89
C GLY A 214 8.85 6.77 -0.99
N ARG A 215 8.02 7.71 -1.42
CA ARG A 215 6.81 8.15 -0.68
C ARG A 215 5.85 6.98 -0.42
N ILE A 216 5.53 6.18 -1.46
CA ILE A 216 4.66 5.01 -1.30
C ILE A 216 5.28 4.00 -0.33
N SER A 217 6.58 3.72 -0.46
CA SER A 217 7.29 2.75 0.39
C SER A 217 7.31 3.19 1.86
N LEU A 218 7.59 4.46 2.14
CA LEU A 218 7.56 5.02 3.51
C LEU A 218 6.14 5.00 4.08
N CYS A 219 5.15 5.39 3.27
CA CYS A 219 3.74 5.37 3.65
C CYS A 219 3.29 3.95 4.04
N LEU A 220 3.67 2.93 3.26
CA LEU A 220 3.39 1.53 3.57
C LEU A 220 4.06 1.10 4.89
N MET A 221 5.33 1.44 5.11
CA MET A 221 6.05 1.08 6.33
C MET A 221 5.46 1.79 7.56
N ARG A 222 5.07 3.05 7.45
CA ARG A 222 4.35 3.79 8.50
C ARG A 222 3.03 3.10 8.86
N GLY A 223 2.22 2.76 7.87
CA GLY A 223 0.97 2.04 8.09
C GLY A 223 1.17 0.65 8.70
N ASN A 224 2.22 -0.07 8.29
CA ASN A 224 2.60 -1.33 8.91
C ASN A 224 3.01 -1.15 10.38
N ALA A 225 3.81 -0.12 10.69
CA ALA A 225 4.23 0.16 12.06
C ALA A 225 3.05 0.49 12.98
N ILE A 226 2.07 1.25 12.49
CA ILE A 226 0.81 1.50 13.22
C ILE A 226 0.11 0.17 13.53
N MET A 227 -0.04 -0.71 12.54
CA MET A 227 -0.69 -2.02 12.74
C MET A 227 0.10 -2.91 13.69
N LEU A 228 1.42 -2.92 13.62
CA LEU A 228 2.28 -3.67 14.54
C LEU A 228 2.11 -3.15 15.97
N SER A 229 2.17 -1.85 16.18
CA SER A 229 2.06 -1.24 17.52
C SER A 229 0.68 -1.45 18.13
N SER A 230 -0.39 -1.20 17.39
CA SER A 230 -1.78 -1.31 17.89
C SER A 230 -2.22 -2.76 18.17
N ARG A 231 -1.49 -3.75 17.68
CA ARG A 231 -1.79 -5.18 17.84
C ARG A 231 -0.75 -5.91 18.68
N SER A 232 0.15 -5.17 19.30
CA SER A 232 1.13 -5.74 20.22
C SER A 232 0.44 -6.41 21.39
N PRO A 233 0.78 -7.65 21.72
CA PRO A 233 0.41 -8.24 23.00
C PRO A 233 1.16 -7.60 24.18
N ASP A 234 2.30 -6.94 23.89
CA ASP A 234 3.09 -6.18 24.85
C ASP A 234 2.50 -4.77 24.96
N GLN A 235 2.05 -4.35 26.14
CA GLN A 235 1.43 -3.02 26.34
C GLN A 235 2.41 -1.85 26.24
N ASP A 236 3.72 -2.10 26.11
CA ASP A 236 4.78 -1.11 26.21
C ASP A 236 5.34 -0.60 24.88
N ILE A 237 4.77 -0.99 23.72
CA ILE A 237 5.21 -0.43 22.45
C ILE A 237 4.42 0.88 22.18
N PRO A 238 5.12 2.04 22.14
CA PRO A 238 4.44 3.31 21.86
C PRO A 238 3.72 3.26 20.51
N VAL A 239 2.43 3.54 20.51
CA VAL A 239 1.67 3.72 19.25
C VAL A 239 2.21 4.96 18.56
N PRO A 240 2.62 4.90 17.28
CA PRO A 240 3.01 6.08 16.54
C PRO A 240 1.85 7.08 16.49
N GLU A 241 2.08 8.29 16.96
CA GLU A 241 1.10 9.38 16.80
C GLU A 241 0.92 9.66 15.30
N ILE A 242 -0.34 9.73 14.87
CA ILE A 242 -0.69 10.18 13.52
C ILE A 242 -0.71 11.70 13.57
N ASP A 243 0.50 12.34 13.52
CA ASP A 243 0.58 13.77 13.37
C ASP A 243 0.07 14.17 11.99
N GLY A 244 -1.04 14.92 12.02
CA GLY A 244 -1.45 15.88 11.00
C GLY A 244 -1.24 15.50 9.55
N LEU A 245 -2.03 14.55 9.02
CA LEU A 245 -2.43 14.56 7.61
C LEU A 245 -3.69 15.47 7.51
N LEU A 246 -3.48 16.76 7.63
CA LEU A 246 -4.38 17.80 7.12
C LEU A 246 -3.69 18.48 5.95
#